data_ef2c33d21d3256859ab55801b1ca31bc
#
_entry.id   ef2c33d21d3256859ab55801b1ca31bc
#
_cell.length_a   1.000
_cell.length_b   1.000
_cell.length_c   1.000
_cell.angle_alpha   90.00
_cell.angle_beta   90.00
_cell.angle_gamma   90.00
#
_symmetry.space_group_name_H-M   'P 1'
#
loop_
_entity.id
_entity.type
_entity.pdbx_description
1 polymer ?
#
loop_
_entity_poly.entity_id
_entity_poly.type
_entity_poly.pdbx_seq_one_letter_code
_entity_poly.pdbx_strand_id
1 'polypeptide(L)'
;MVIAFLSAVALCLIALGHFIGSTQPRDADPTAQARTLERIRPAGAVYAGASGAAAAAAAAEQAKAAAASQVAYDGTLDGSVIYGKLCSACHGTGAGGAPTLDHAHWDARIAQGVEVLVRHSIEGFTGSAGLMPARGGNPSLSDAQAEAAVHWMIDNLK
;
A
#
# COMPACT_ATOMS: atom_id res chain seq x y z
N MET A 1 28.91 -39.19 -50.72
CA MET A 1 27.60 -39.79 -50.30
C MET A 1 27.16 -39.33 -48.91
N VAL A 2 28.02 -39.38 -47.89
CA VAL A 2 27.63 -39.00 -46.51
C VAL A 2 27.11 -37.55 -46.36
N ILE A 3 27.80 -36.60 -47.01
CA ILE A 3 27.41 -35.16 -46.94
C ILE A 3 26.02 -34.94 -47.58
N ALA A 4 25.76 -35.56 -48.73
CA ALA A 4 24.46 -35.45 -49.39
C ALA A 4 23.32 -36.05 -48.55
N PHE A 5 23.58 -37.14 -47.86
CA PHE A 5 22.60 -37.75 -46.94
C PHE A 5 22.34 -36.85 -45.73
N LEU A 6 23.39 -36.31 -45.09
CA LEU A 6 23.24 -35.41 -43.96
C LEU A 6 22.51 -34.12 -44.34
N SER A 7 22.76 -33.58 -45.54
CA SER A 7 22.06 -32.38 -46.02
C SER A 7 20.55 -32.68 -46.27
N ALA A 8 20.23 -33.83 -46.83
CA ALA A 8 18.85 -34.24 -47.04
C ALA A 8 18.07 -34.41 -45.71
N VAL A 9 18.73 -35.01 -44.72
CA VAL A 9 18.14 -35.17 -43.37
C VAL A 9 17.92 -33.78 -42.71
N ALA A 10 18.91 -32.91 -42.82
CA ALA A 10 18.76 -31.54 -42.23
C ALA A 10 17.62 -30.77 -42.90
N LEU A 11 17.49 -30.80 -44.20
CA LEU A 11 16.39 -30.16 -44.93
C LEU A 11 15.03 -30.76 -44.54
N CYS A 12 14.96 -32.07 -44.38
CA CYS A 12 13.75 -32.74 -43.93
C CYS A 12 13.32 -32.33 -42.52
N LEU A 13 14.27 -32.22 -41.60
CA LEU A 13 14.01 -31.78 -40.24
C LEU A 13 13.58 -30.30 -40.18
N ILE A 14 14.18 -29.44 -41.01
CA ILE A 14 13.78 -28.03 -41.11
C ILE A 14 12.38 -27.91 -41.68
N ALA A 15 12.06 -28.65 -42.75
CA ALA A 15 10.73 -28.66 -43.34
C ALA A 15 9.67 -29.19 -42.37
N LEU A 16 9.98 -30.26 -41.64
CA LEU A 16 9.10 -30.84 -40.63
C LEU A 16 8.87 -29.84 -39.44
N GLY A 17 9.91 -29.21 -38.98
CA GLY A 17 9.84 -28.21 -37.95
C GLY A 17 8.98 -26.99 -38.34
N HIS A 18 9.12 -26.57 -39.62
CA HIS A 18 8.31 -25.49 -40.18
C HIS A 18 6.82 -25.91 -40.32
N PHE A 19 6.58 -27.14 -40.81
CA PHE A 19 5.24 -27.67 -40.92
C PHE A 19 4.55 -27.78 -39.58
N ILE A 20 5.18 -28.38 -38.57
CA ILE A 20 4.63 -28.49 -37.21
C ILE A 20 4.38 -27.09 -36.61
N GLY A 21 5.31 -26.17 -36.78
CA GLY A 21 5.17 -24.79 -36.27
C GLY A 21 4.04 -24.00 -36.96
N SER A 22 3.73 -24.32 -38.25
CA SER A 22 2.67 -23.64 -38.96
C SER A 22 1.28 -24.24 -38.73
N THR A 23 1.22 -25.51 -38.33
CA THR A 23 -0.04 -26.21 -38.03
C THR A 23 -0.49 -26.09 -36.57
N GLN A 24 0.38 -25.67 -35.68
CA GLN A 24 -0.02 -25.39 -34.31
C GLN A 24 -0.82 -24.08 -34.28
N PRO A 25 -2.06 -24.09 -33.79
CA PRO A 25 -2.78 -22.85 -33.51
C PRO A 25 -1.94 -22.01 -32.57
N ARG A 26 -1.62 -20.79 -32.96
CA ARG A 26 -1.11 -19.79 -32.05
C ARG A 26 -2.26 -19.28 -31.20
N ASP A 27 -2.95 -20.18 -30.54
CA ASP A 27 -3.84 -19.77 -29.44
C ASP A 27 -2.97 -19.11 -28.42
N ALA A 28 -3.14 -17.79 -28.31
CA ALA A 28 -2.41 -17.01 -27.33
C ALA A 28 -2.70 -17.62 -25.96
N ASP A 29 -1.71 -18.30 -25.39
CA ASP A 29 -1.81 -18.83 -24.05
C ASP A 29 -2.30 -17.69 -23.14
N PRO A 30 -3.51 -17.79 -22.58
CA PRO A 30 -4.09 -16.71 -21.77
C PRO A 30 -3.18 -16.35 -20.59
N THR A 31 -2.37 -17.30 -20.10
CA THR A 31 -1.39 -17.07 -19.04
C THR A 31 -0.16 -16.31 -19.56
N ALA A 32 0.27 -16.55 -20.78
CA ALA A 32 1.35 -15.81 -21.44
C ALA A 32 0.90 -14.37 -21.74
N GLN A 33 -0.33 -14.17 -22.16
CA GLN A 33 -0.92 -12.86 -22.39
C GLN A 33 -1.04 -12.07 -21.10
N ALA A 34 -1.53 -12.69 -20.01
CA ALA A 34 -1.61 -12.08 -18.70
C ALA A 34 -0.21 -11.66 -18.16
N ARG A 35 0.79 -12.52 -18.29
CA ARG A 35 2.19 -12.19 -17.93
C ARG A 35 2.77 -11.06 -18.77
N THR A 36 2.42 -10.99 -20.04
CA THR A 36 2.88 -9.91 -20.91
C THR A 36 2.25 -8.59 -20.50
N LEU A 37 0.95 -8.54 -20.25
CA LEU A 37 0.23 -7.36 -19.79
C LEU A 37 0.77 -6.89 -18.43
N GLU A 38 1.10 -7.81 -17.54
CA GLU A 38 1.71 -7.46 -16.24
C GLU A 38 3.09 -6.84 -16.40
N ARG A 39 3.95 -7.35 -17.30
CA ARG A 39 5.27 -6.79 -17.56
C ARG A 39 5.27 -5.42 -18.22
N ILE A 40 4.28 -5.14 -19.05
CA ILE A 40 4.15 -3.84 -19.74
C ILE A 40 3.24 -2.88 -18.98
N ARG A 41 2.73 -3.28 -17.82
CA ARG A 41 1.92 -2.39 -16.98
C ARG A 41 2.75 -1.15 -16.63
N PRO A 42 2.24 0.07 -16.88
CA PRO A 42 2.94 1.29 -16.49
C PRO A 42 3.22 1.28 -14.98
N ALA A 43 4.40 1.70 -14.59
CA ALA A 43 4.80 1.87 -13.18
C ALA A 43 4.09 3.06 -12.49
N GLY A 44 3.01 3.51 -13.00
CA GLY A 44 2.08 4.50 -12.49
C GLY A 44 0.86 4.43 -13.40
N ALA A 45 -0.25 3.93 -12.88
CA ALA A 45 -1.49 3.90 -13.66
C ALA A 45 -1.94 5.34 -13.90
N VAL A 46 -1.88 5.79 -15.14
CA VAL A 46 -2.49 7.06 -15.54
C VAL A 46 -3.98 6.81 -15.74
N TYR A 47 -4.75 7.22 -14.76
CA TYR A 47 -6.20 7.15 -14.80
C TYR A 47 -6.75 8.44 -15.44
N ALA A 48 -7.24 8.37 -16.68
CA ALA A 48 -7.78 9.52 -17.39
C ALA A 48 -9.29 9.38 -17.60
N GLY A 49 -10.02 10.49 -17.47
CA GLY A 49 -11.46 10.56 -17.67
C GLY A 49 -12.28 9.94 -16.53
N ALA A 50 -13.60 9.90 -16.70
CA ALA A 50 -14.52 9.42 -15.67
C ALA A 50 -14.35 7.93 -15.34
N SER A 51 -14.09 7.09 -16.35
CA SER A 51 -13.80 5.66 -16.16
C SER A 51 -12.46 5.43 -15.47
N GLY A 52 -11.45 6.25 -15.77
CA GLY A 52 -10.16 6.23 -15.11
C GLY A 52 -10.27 6.66 -13.64
N ALA A 53 -11.04 7.69 -13.35
CA ALA A 53 -11.29 8.12 -11.97
C ALA A 53 -11.97 7.03 -11.13
N ALA A 54 -12.97 6.34 -11.70
CA ALA A 54 -13.63 5.21 -11.04
C ALA A 54 -12.67 4.03 -10.80
N ALA A 55 -11.81 3.71 -11.78
CA ALA A 55 -10.82 2.66 -11.63
C ALA A 55 -9.74 3.02 -10.58
N ALA A 56 -9.32 4.29 -10.52
CA ALA A 56 -8.41 4.78 -9.51
C ALA A 56 -9.01 4.68 -8.09
N ALA A 57 -10.27 5.08 -7.94
CA ALA A 57 -10.99 4.96 -6.68
C ALA A 57 -11.11 3.49 -6.23
N ALA A 58 -11.48 2.58 -7.15
CA ALA A 58 -11.55 1.15 -6.85
C ALA A 58 -10.19 0.56 -6.47
N ALA A 59 -9.11 0.94 -7.17
CA ALA A 59 -7.76 0.51 -6.83
C ALA A 59 -7.30 1.05 -5.46
N ALA A 60 -7.64 2.29 -5.14
CA ALA A 60 -7.33 2.88 -3.84
C ALA A 60 -8.07 2.16 -2.70
N GLU A 61 -9.35 1.84 -2.87
CA GLU A 61 -10.09 1.06 -1.88
C GLU A 61 -9.55 -0.36 -1.72
N GLN A 62 -9.16 -1.04 -2.79
CA GLN A 62 -8.52 -2.35 -2.72
C GLN A 62 -7.18 -2.29 -1.98
N ALA A 63 -6.34 -1.29 -2.28
CA ALA A 63 -5.06 -1.09 -1.59
C ALA A 63 -5.27 -0.81 -0.10
N LYS A 64 -6.26 0.01 0.25
CA LYS A 64 -6.65 0.29 1.64
C LYS A 64 -7.15 -0.96 2.37
N ALA A 65 -8.00 -1.77 1.72
CA ALA A 65 -8.48 -3.03 2.28
C ALA A 65 -7.34 -4.04 2.48
N ALA A 66 -6.43 -4.15 1.52
CA ALA A 66 -5.25 -5.01 1.63
C ALA A 66 -4.31 -4.56 2.76
N ALA A 67 -4.10 -3.25 2.91
CA ALA A 67 -3.31 -2.70 4.00
C ALA A 67 -3.98 -2.92 5.36
N ALA A 68 -5.31 -2.76 5.45
CA ALA A 68 -6.07 -2.99 6.67
C ALA A 68 -6.11 -4.47 7.10
N SER A 69 -5.87 -5.41 6.17
CA SER A 69 -5.76 -6.83 6.49
C SER A 69 -4.40 -7.22 7.09
N GLN A 70 -3.41 -6.34 7.01
CA GLN A 70 -2.11 -6.53 7.65
C GLN A 70 -2.15 -6.00 9.08
N VAL A 71 -1.54 -6.74 9.99
CA VAL A 71 -1.44 -6.31 11.40
C VAL A 71 -0.17 -5.46 11.56
N ALA A 72 -0.33 -4.17 11.88
CA ALA A 72 0.80 -3.29 12.10
C ALA A 72 1.57 -3.69 13.36
N TYR A 73 2.91 -3.62 13.30
CA TYR A 73 3.80 -3.80 14.44
C TYR A 73 3.54 -5.10 15.22
N ASP A 74 3.33 -6.21 14.51
CA ASP A 74 3.07 -7.55 15.07
C ASP A 74 1.87 -7.59 16.06
N GLY A 75 0.93 -6.67 15.91
CA GLY A 75 -0.26 -6.59 16.74
C GLY A 75 -0.04 -6.05 18.15
N THR A 76 1.12 -5.49 18.44
CA THR A 76 1.38 -4.94 19.79
C THR A 76 0.37 -3.85 20.17
N LEU A 77 -0.05 -3.84 21.43
CA LEU A 77 -0.83 -2.77 22.05
C LEU A 77 0.05 -1.90 22.97
N ASP A 78 1.37 -2.03 22.89
CA ASP A 78 2.28 -1.15 23.60
C ASP A 78 2.29 0.22 22.92
N GLY A 79 1.65 1.20 23.56
CA GLY A 79 1.54 2.57 23.06
C GLY A 79 2.89 3.25 22.85
N SER A 80 3.90 2.91 23.68
CA SER A 80 5.26 3.45 23.56
C SER A 80 5.94 3.01 22.26
N VAL A 81 5.79 1.74 21.91
CA VAL A 81 6.32 1.15 20.67
C VAL A 81 5.65 1.78 19.47
N ILE A 82 4.32 1.92 19.50
CA ILE A 82 3.54 2.48 18.40
C ILE A 82 3.88 3.96 18.22
N TYR A 83 3.91 4.73 19.32
CA TYR A 83 4.33 6.12 19.29
C TYR A 83 5.73 6.28 18.69
N GLY A 84 6.70 5.51 19.18
CA GLY A 84 8.08 5.61 18.72
C GLY A 84 8.27 5.29 17.25
N LYS A 85 7.49 4.33 16.71
CA LYS A 85 7.60 3.89 15.32
C LYS A 85 6.79 4.73 14.33
N LEU A 86 5.73 5.41 14.78
CA LEU A 86 4.80 6.11 13.88
C LEU A 86 4.56 7.56 14.31
N CYS A 87 3.98 7.76 15.47
CA CYS A 87 3.44 9.07 15.89
C CYS A 87 4.53 10.10 16.14
N SER A 88 5.70 9.68 16.64
CA SER A 88 6.83 10.54 16.98
C SER A 88 7.41 11.29 15.78
N ALA A 89 7.21 10.81 14.57
CA ALA A 89 7.65 11.49 13.35
C ALA A 89 7.10 12.92 13.26
N CYS A 90 5.85 13.11 13.67
CA CYS A 90 5.21 14.42 13.70
C CYS A 90 5.15 14.97 15.14
N HIS A 91 4.64 14.20 16.11
CA HIS A 91 4.39 14.65 17.48
C HIS A 91 5.66 14.77 18.34
N GLY A 92 6.77 14.21 17.90
CA GLY A 92 8.06 14.38 18.56
C GLY A 92 8.78 15.70 18.21
N THR A 93 8.48 16.24 17.02
CA THR A 93 9.19 17.40 16.46
C THR A 93 8.29 18.60 16.18
N GLY A 94 6.96 18.44 16.21
CA GLY A 94 6.02 19.47 15.80
C GLY A 94 5.85 19.59 14.28
N ALA A 95 6.32 18.60 13.52
CA ALA A 95 6.23 18.62 12.05
C ALA A 95 4.78 18.77 11.58
N GLY A 96 4.57 19.61 10.56
CA GLY A 96 3.23 19.86 10.00
C GLY A 96 2.24 20.52 10.97
N GLY A 97 2.72 21.13 12.06
CA GLY A 97 1.87 21.73 13.10
C GLY A 97 1.32 20.71 14.11
N ALA A 98 1.85 19.49 14.12
CA ALA A 98 1.47 18.48 15.12
C ALA A 98 1.82 18.94 16.53
N PRO A 99 0.92 18.81 17.53
CA PRO A 99 1.22 19.17 18.90
C PRO A 99 2.31 18.25 19.48
N THR A 100 3.37 18.84 19.96
CA THR A 100 4.41 18.14 20.71
C THR A 100 3.88 17.69 22.07
N LEU A 101 4.53 16.67 22.69
CA LEU A 101 4.06 16.07 23.94
C LEU A 101 4.37 16.97 25.14
N ASP A 102 3.64 18.05 25.27
CA ASP A 102 3.69 18.97 26.38
C ASP A 102 2.29 19.48 26.77
N HIS A 103 2.12 19.84 28.04
CA HIS A 103 0.86 20.31 28.60
C HIS A 103 0.31 21.55 27.89
N ALA A 104 1.17 22.46 27.43
CA ALA A 104 0.73 23.67 26.73
C ALA A 104 -0.03 23.38 25.44
N HIS A 105 0.36 22.32 24.76
CA HIS A 105 -0.34 21.87 23.54
C HIS A 105 -1.51 20.92 23.82
N TRP A 106 -1.47 20.18 24.93
CA TRP A 106 -2.42 19.07 25.12
C TRP A 106 -3.56 19.32 26.09
N ASP A 107 -3.39 20.19 27.12
CA ASP A 107 -4.43 20.39 28.15
C ASP A 107 -5.80 20.77 27.54
N ALA A 108 -5.82 21.73 26.63
CA ALA A 108 -7.06 22.15 25.98
C ALA A 108 -7.65 21.09 25.04
N ARG A 109 -6.82 20.17 24.54
CA ARG A 109 -7.26 19.03 23.72
C ARG A 109 -7.85 17.94 24.59
N ILE A 110 -7.19 17.60 25.70
CA ILE A 110 -7.66 16.60 26.68
C ILE A 110 -8.99 17.03 27.29
N ALA A 111 -9.20 18.32 27.51
CA ALA A 111 -10.46 18.86 28.00
C ALA A 111 -11.68 18.58 27.09
N GLN A 112 -11.45 18.22 25.81
CA GLN A 112 -12.51 17.79 24.89
C GLN A 112 -12.94 16.33 25.12
N GLY A 113 -12.18 15.59 25.91
CA GLY A 113 -12.35 14.16 26.18
C GLY A 113 -11.40 13.29 25.37
N VAL A 114 -10.84 12.29 26.04
CA VAL A 114 -9.86 11.35 25.43
C VAL A 114 -10.44 10.61 24.24
N GLU A 115 -11.73 10.25 24.31
CA GLU A 115 -12.45 9.55 23.22
C GLU A 115 -12.50 10.38 21.93
N VAL A 116 -12.57 11.72 22.05
CA VAL A 116 -12.50 12.63 20.91
C VAL A 116 -11.11 12.56 20.26
N LEU A 117 -10.06 12.54 21.09
CA LEU A 117 -8.69 12.44 20.61
C LEU A 117 -8.40 11.09 19.94
N VAL A 118 -8.90 10.00 20.54
CA VAL A 118 -8.83 8.66 19.95
C VAL A 118 -9.51 8.63 18.58
N ARG A 119 -10.74 9.14 18.49
CA ARG A 119 -11.46 9.23 17.22
C ARG A 119 -10.70 10.05 16.18
N HIS A 120 -10.14 11.20 16.55
CA HIS A 120 -9.30 12.01 15.66
C HIS A 120 -8.08 11.23 15.15
N SER A 121 -7.50 10.37 15.99
CA SER A 121 -6.35 9.54 15.58
C SER A 121 -6.75 8.45 14.60
N ILE A 122 -7.96 7.89 14.74
CA ILE A 122 -8.48 6.81 13.89
C ILE A 122 -8.97 7.36 12.54
N GLU A 123 -9.80 8.40 12.58
CA GLU A 123 -10.49 8.94 11.40
C GLU A 123 -9.66 10.00 10.67
N GLY A 124 -8.65 10.56 11.34
CA GLY A 124 -7.94 11.74 10.92
C GLY A 124 -8.65 13.03 11.36
N PHE A 125 -7.90 14.11 11.39
CA PHE A 125 -8.42 15.42 11.84
C PHE A 125 -7.73 16.56 11.11
N THR A 126 -8.52 17.51 10.61
CA THR A 126 -8.02 18.77 10.05
C THR A 126 -8.36 19.89 11.00
N GLY A 127 -7.36 20.45 11.64
CA GLY A 127 -7.48 21.58 12.56
C GLY A 127 -6.79 22.83 12.06
N SER A 128 -6.84 23.91 12.84
CA SER A 128 -6.16 25.17 12.53
C SER A 128 -4.64 25.06 12.50
N ALA A 129 -4.08 24.07 13.21
CA ALA A 129 -2.64 23.84 13.27
C ALA A 129 -2.11 22.97 12.12
N GLY A 130 -2.97 22.18 11.46
CA GLY A 130 -2.58 21.30 10.36
C GLY A 130 -3.48 20.09 10.20
N LEU A 131 -3.01 19.14 9.40
CA LEU A 131 -3.70 17.88 9.10
C LEU A 131 -3.04 16.74 9.87
N MET A 132 -3.82 16.02 10.68
CA MET A 132 -3.47 14.70 11.18
C MET A 132 -4.10 13.63 10.28
N PRO A 133 -3.31 12.82 9.57
CA PRO A 133 -3.87 11.77 8.72
C PRO A 133 -4.48 10.66 9.58
N ALA A 134 -5.52 10.01 9.06
CA ALA A 134 -6.14 8.85 9.68
C ALA A 134 -5.10 7.79 10.04
N ARG A 135 -5.16 7.26 11.25
CA ARG A 135 -4.24 6.23 11.78
C ARG A 135 -2.76 6.62 11.68
N GLY A 136 -2.46 7.92 11.76
CA GLY A 136 -1.10 8.43 11.57
C GLY A 136 -0.51 8.18 10.17
N GLY A 137 -1.37 7.92 9.17
CA GLY A 137 -0.99 7.58 7.80
C GLY A 137 -0.70 6.08 7.58
N ASN A 138 -0.87 5.23 8.58
CA ASN A 138 -0.71 3.79 8.45
C ASN A 138 -2.07 3.07 8.48
N PRO A 139 -2.65 2.69 7.33
CA PRO A 139 -3.95 2.03 7.27
C PRO A 139 -3.99 0.64 7.92
N SER A 140 -2.83 0.03 8.18
CA SER A 140 -2.71 -1.24 8.89
C SER A 140 -2.78 -1.11 10.41
N LEU A 141 -2.76 0.12 10.94
CA LEU A 141 -2.90 0.34 12.38
C LEU A 141 -4.35 0.07 12.80
N SER A 142 -4.56 -0.82 13.78
CA SER A 142 -5.89 -1.09 14.32
C SER A 142 -6.38 0.05 15.21
N ASP A 143 -7.70 0.12 15.45
CA ASP A 143 -8.28 1.10 16.35
C ASP A 143 -7.71 0.97 17.76
N ALA A 144 -7.59 -0.26 18.27
CA ALA A 144 -7.01 -0.53 19.58
C ALA A 144 -5.54 -0.09 19.68
N GLN A 145 -4.77 -0.21 18.59
CA GLN A 145 -3.40 0.28 18.54
C GLN A 145 -3.32 1.80 18.54
N ALA A 146 -4.21 2.47 17.80
CA ALA A 146 -4.30 3.93 17.81
C ALA A 146 -4.70 4.46 19.18
N GLU A 147 -5.69 3.84 19.83
CA GLU A 147 -6.12 4.13 21.18
C GLU A 147 -4.97 3.99 22.19
N ALA A 148 -4.27 2.86 22.17
CA ALA A 148 -3.12 2.61 23.05
C ALA A 148 -2.02 3.68 22.88
N ALA A 149 -1.76 4.11 21.65
CA ALA A 149 -0.79 5.17 21.38
C ALA A 149 -1.25 6.53 21.93
N VAL A 150 -2.55 6.88 21.76
CA VAL A 150 -3.11 8.14 22.28
C VAL A 150 -3.04 8.17 23.80
N HIS A 151 -3.43 7.10 24.48
CA HIS A 151 -3.32 7.00 25.94
C HIS A 151 -1.88 7.18 26.39
N TRP A 152 -0.95 6.45 25.76
CA TRP A 152 0.47 6.60 26.10
C TRP A 152 0.98 8.04 25.92
N MET A 153 0.57 8.71 24.84
CA MET A 153 0.97 10.11 24.59
C MET A 153 0.46 11.04 25.69
N ILE A 154 -0.78 10.88 26.12
CA ILE A 154 -1.40 11.68 27.20
C ILE A 154 -0.68 11.45 28.52
N ASP A 155 -0.35 10.20 28.84
CA ASP A 155 0.32 9.82 30.08
C ASP A 155 1.79 10.23 30.13
N ASN A 156 2.39 10.63 29.01
CA ASN A 156 3.81 10.99 28.89
C ASN A 156 4.03 12.46 28.46
N LEU A 157 3.08 13.34 28.78
CA LEU A 157 3.26 14.79 28.58
C LEU A 157 4.33 15.34 29.51
N LYS A 158 5.02 16.39 29.04
CA LYS A 158 6.10 17.09 29.75
C LYS A 158 5.64 18.46 30.21
#